data_56762efa3502ba85427e9a5654febc87
#
_entry.id   56762efa3502ba85427e9a5654febc87
#
_cell.length_a   1.000
_cell.length_b   1.000
_cell.length_c   1.000
_cell.angle_alpha   90.00
_cell.angle_beta   90.00
_cell.angle_gamma   90.00
#
_symmetry.space_group_name_H-M   'P 1'
#
loop_
_entity.id
_entity.type
_entity.pdbx_description
1 polymer ?
#
loop_
_entity_poly.entity_id
_entity_poly.type
_entity_poly.pdbx_seq_one_letter_code
_entity_poly.pdbx_strand_id
1 'polypeptide(L)'
;MKKIVFITLMLFSFTSQLKAQEGFENILLADQADVNKLMDGYFSPAMEGFIHGINSGWYHTAKTHKTLGFDITIGFSGSWVPSEREIFSLTGLTSVSGASSAPTLAGEGTETNLTVTRTVTITDQNSPAFGQSETVTAPLTVPGGIKDDLPLDKPRYLMGVG
;
A
#
# COMPACT_ATOMS: atom_id res chain seq x y z
N MET A 1 33.29 24.05 -4.52
CA MET A 1 31.99 24.57 -4.99
C MET A 1 31.26 23.56 -5.87
N LYS A 2 31.86 22.95 -6.91
CA LYS A 2 31.18 21.98 -7.82
C LYS A 2 30.58 20.75 -7.09
N LYS A 3 31.23 20.20 -6.05
CA LYS A 3 30.74 19.07 -5.29
C LYS A 3 29.50 19.39 -4.44
N ILE A 4 29.45 20.61 -3.89
CA ILE A 4 28.28 21.05 -3.08
C ILE A 4 27.08 21.26 -3.98
N VAL A 5 27.24 21.83 -5.16
CA VAL A 5 26.18 22.00 -6.16
C VAL A 5 25.61 20.67 -6.61
N PHE A 6 26.46 19.66 -6.79
CA PHE A 6 26.03 18.33 -7.19
C PHE A 6 25.20 17.62 -6.09
N ILE A 7 25.63 17.74 -4.82
CA ILE A 7 24.90 17.19 -3.67
C ILE A 7 23.55 17.90 -3.49
N THR A 8 23.51 19.22 -3.64
CA THR A 8 22.27 20.00 -3.54
C THR A 8 21.30 19.65 -4.67
N LEU A 9 21.80 19.45 -5.88
CA LEU A 9 20.99 19.01 -7.03
C LEU A 9 20.42 17.62 -6.82
N MET A 10 21.19 16.70 -6.26
CA MET A 10 20.76 15.33 -5.94
C MET A 10 19.69 15.29 -4.84
N LEU A 11 19.84 16.12 -3.80
CA LEU A 11 18.83 16.30 -2.75
C LEU A 11 17.52 16.90 -3.29
N PHE A 12 17.59 17.83 -4.23
CA PHE A 12 16.41 18.45 -4.83
C PHE A 12 15.62 17.50 -5.73
N SER A 13 16.28 16.49 -6.32
CA SER A 13 15.64 15.47 -7.16
C SER A 13 14.74 14.51 -6.37
N PHE A 14 14.94 14.36 -5.06
CA PHE A 14 14.12 13.50 -4.20
C PHE A 14 12.82 14.15 -3.70
N THR A 15 12.65 15.47 -3.86
CA THR A 15 11.47 16.18 -3.32
C THR A 15 10.26 16.20 -4.25
N SER A 16 10.38 15.71 -5.48
CA SER A 16 9.34 15.89 -6.51
C SER A 16 8.29 14.77 -6.60
N GLN A 17 8.33 13.76 -5.72
CA GLN A 17 7.44 12.60 -5.82
C GLN A 17 6.48 12.40 -4.62
N LEU A 18 6.43 13.34 -3.68
CA LEU A 18 5.40 13.34 -2.64
C LEU A 18 4.11 13.95 -3.21
N LYS A 19 3.49 13.28 -4.18
CA LYS A 19 2.05 13.41 -4.35
C LYS A 19 1.44 12.72 -3.14
N ALA A 20 1.09 13.51 -2.13
CA ALA A 20 0.24 13.06 -1.06
C ALA A 20 -1.00 12.42 -1.72
N GLN A 21 -1.37 11.26 -1.26
CA GLN A 21 -2.53 10.52 -1.74
C GLN A 21 -3.77 11.27 -1.28
N GLU A 22 -4.12 12.34 -2.00
CA GLU A 22 -5.29 13.16 -1.69
C GLU A 22 -6.54 12.27 -1.70
N GLY A 23 -7.26 12.29 -0.61
CA GLY A 23 -8.52 11.55 -0.45
C GLY A 23 -8.40 10.19 0.20
N PHE A 24 -7.20 9.57 0.31
CA PHE A 24 -7.07 8.29 1.00
C PHE A 24 -7.28 8.42 2.52
N GLU A 25 -6.97 9.57 3.10
CA GLU A 25 -7.22 9.88 4.52
C GLU A 25 -8.71 9.79 4.88
N ASN A 26 -9.61 9.99 3.91
CA ASN A 26 -11.05 9.87 4.11
C ASN A 26 -11.50 8.44 4.42
N ILE A 27 -10.62 7.43 4.30
CA ILE A 27 -10.87 6.06 4.76
C ILE A 27 -11.24 6.02 6.25
N LEU A 28 -10.72 6.97 7.04
CA LEU A 28 -11.02 7.08 8.48
C LEU A 28 -12.49 7.46 8.77
N LEU A 29 -13.22 7.94 7.76
CA LEU A 29 -14.65 8.21 7.86
C LEU A 29 -15.49 6.94 7.65
N ALA A 30 -14.93 5.91 7.02
CA ALA A 30 -15.64 4.66 6.80
C ALA A 30 -15.84 3.88 8.10
N ASP A 31 -16.80 2.96 8.11
CA ASP A 31 -16.98 2.03 9.21
C ASP A 31 -15.76 1.13 9.39
N GLN A 32 -15.43 0.80 10.62
CA GLN A 32 -14.21 0.03 10.94
C GLN A 32 -14.15 -1.31 10.18
N ALA A 33 -15.28 -1.97 9.96
CA ALA A 33 -15.33 -3.21 9.19
C ALA A 33 -14.93 -2.99 7.72
N ASP A 34 -15.38 -1.87 7.14
CA ASP A 34 -15.06 -1.50 5.77
C ASP A 34 -13.59 -1.07 5.64
N VAL A 35 -13.08 -0.30 6.62
CA VAL A 35 -11.65 0.06 6.70
C VAL A 35 -10.77 -1.19 6.72
N ASN A 36 -11.07 -2.14 7.60
CA ASN A 36 -10.30 -3.38 7.69
C ASN A 36 -10.32 -4.16 6.37
N LYS A 37 -11.48 -4.26 5.72
CA LYS A 37 -11.61 -4.95 4.45
C LYS A 37 -10.86 -4.26 3.31
N LEU A 38 -10.91 -2.92 3.26
CA LEU A 38 -10.16 -2.14 2.28
C LEU A 38 -8.64 -2.29 2.48
N MET A 39 -8.17 -2.17 3.73
CA MET A 39 -6.75 -2.30 4.06
C MET A 39 -6.23 -3.70 3.79
N ASP A 40 -6.97 -4.74 4.21
CA ASP A 40 -6.60 -6.12 3.96
C ASP A 40 -6.57 -6.43 2.47
N GLY A 41 -7.63 -6.07 1.74
CA GLY A 41 -7.70 -6.28 0.29
C GLY A 41 -6.57 -5.57 -0.47
N TYR A 42 -6.24 -4.35 -0.08
CA TYR A 42 -5.22 -3.55 -0.75
C TYR A 42 -3.79 -4.04 -0.47
N PHE A 43 -3.45 -4.33 0.80
CA PHE A 43 -2.07 -4.63 1.19
C PHE A 43 -1.73 -6.12 1.20
N SER A 44 -2.68 -7.02 1.50
CA SER A 44 -2.41 -8.44 1.72
C SER A 44 -1.61 -9.11 0.59
N PRO A 45 -1.95 -8.93 -0.71
CA PRO A 45 -1.21 -9.59 -1.77
C PRO A 45 0.26 -9.18 -1.86
N ALA A 46 0.54 -7.88 -1.66
CA ALA A 46 1.89 -7.36 -1.67
C ALA A 46 2.69 -7.82 -0.45
N MET A 47 2.06 -7.80 0.74
CA MET A 47 2.70 -8.24 1.99
C MET A 47 3.02 -9.73 1.99
N GLU A 48 2.12 -10.57 1.48
CA GLU A 48 2.38 -12.00 1.30
C GLU A 48 3.56 -12.23 0.33
N GLY A 49 3.55 -11.54 -0.80
CA GLY A 49 4.65 -11.60 -1.76
C GLY A 49 5.97 -11.18 -1.12
N PHE A 50 5.98 -10.09 -0.35
CA PHE A 50 7.17 -9.62 0.36
C PHE A 50 7.68 -10.63 1.40
N ILE A 51 6.78 -11.20 2.22
CA ILE A 51 7.14 -12.22 3.22
C ILE A 51 7.74 -13.45 2.54
N HIS A 52 7.17 -13.91 1.43
CA HIS A 52 7.73 -15.02 0.67
C HIS A 52 9.11 -14.67 0.09
N GLY A 53 9.28 -13.45 -0.40
CA GLY A 53 10.55 -12.94 -0.91
C GLY A 53 11.65 -12.97 0.14
N ILE A 54 11.42 -12.39 1.31
CA ILE A 54 12.43 -12.31 2.39
C ILE A 54 12.73 -13.66 3.04
N ASN A 55 11.78 -14.60 3.04
CA ASN A 55 12.00 -15.94 3.59
C ASN A 55 12.77 -16.88 2.64
N SER A 56 12.99 -16.47 1.40
CA SER A 56 13.70 -17.26 0.39
C SER A 56 15.19 -16.98 0.46
N GLY A 57 16.00 -17.99 0.76
CA GLY A 57 17.46 -17.94 0.53
C GLY A 57 18.34 -17.45 1.69
N TRP A 58 17.81 -17.26 2.90
CA TRP A 58 18.61 -16.87 4.08
C TRP A 58 19.62 -17.92 4.54
N TYR A 59 19.38 -19.20 4.27
CA TYR A 59 20.23 -20.31 4.67
C TYR A 59 20.91 -20.92 3.46
N HIS A 60 22.19 -20.61 3.28
CA HIS A 60 22.99 -21.20 2.22
C HIS A 60 23.74 -22.45 2.72
N THR A 61 24.34 -22.41 3.91
CA THR A 61 25.09 -23.53 4.48
C THR A 61 25.28 -23.37 5.98
N ALA A 62 25.23 -24.49 6.71
CA ALA A 62 25.63 -24.57 8.13
C ALA A 62 27.13 -24.83 8.34
N LYS A 63 27.95 -24.77 7.28
CA LYS A 63 29.37 -25.06 7.33
C LYS A 63 30.13 -23.94 8.00
N THR A 64 30.81 -24.24 9.09
CA THR A 64 31.65 -23.28 9.82
C THR A 64 32.93 -22.98 9.05
N HIS A 65 33.34 -21.72 9.05
CA HIS A 65 34.60 -21.30 8.44
C HIS A 65 35.78 -21.75 9.28
N LYS A 66 36.94 -21.95 8.62
CA LYS A 66 38.22 -22.12 9.31
C LYS A 66 38.61 -20.80 9.96
N THR A 67 39.53 -20.87 10.92
CA THR A 67 40.08 -19.68 11.58
C THR A 67 40.49 -18.61 10.55
N LEU A 68 39.99 -17.38 10.72
CA LEU A 68 40.14 -16.24 9.80
C LEU A 68 39.45 -16.38 8.41
N GLY A 69 38.64 -17.41 8.19
CA GLY A 69 37.80 -17.52 7.02
C GLY A 69 36.54 -16.65 7.13
N PHE A 70 36.17 -15.95 6.06
CA PHE A 70 34.90 -15.23 5.95
C PHE A 70 34.23 -15.57 4.62
N ASP A 71 32.93 -15.41 4.57
CA ASP A 71 32.12 -15.60 3.38
C ASP A 71 31.25 -14.36 3.17
N ILE A 72 31.08 -13.96 1.91
CA ILE A 72 30.17 -12.87 1.55
C ILE A 72 29.18 -13.45 0.55
N THR A 73 27.93 -13.57 0.95
CA THR A 73 26.87 -14.04 0.08
C THR A 73 25.94 -12.88 -0.25
N ILE A 74 25.73 -12.61 -1.53
CA ILE A 74 24.74 -11.65 -2.00
C ILE A 74 23.62 -12.47 -2.64
N GLY A 75 22.43 -12.42 -2.04
CA GLY A 75 21.25 -13.12 -2.52
C GLY A 75 20.19 -12.14 -3.02
N PHE A 76 19.53 -12.48 -4.12
CA PHE A 76 18.33 -11.82 -4.58
C PHE A 76 17.19 -12.83 -4.53
N SER A 77 16.10 -12.47 -3.87
CA SER A 77 14.89 -13.27 -3.87
C SER A 77 13.73 -12.45 -4.40
N GLY A 78 12.82 -13.09 -5.11
CA GLY A 78 11.62 -12.46 -5.64
C GLY A 78 10.43 -13.37 -5.45
N SER A 79 9.26 -12.77 -5.32
CA SER A 79 7.99 -13.47 -5.22
C SER A 79 7.06 -13.01 -6.32
N TRP A 80 6.33 -13.96 -6.87
CA TRP A 80 5.32 -13.72 -7.89
C TRP A 80 3.97 -13.45 -7.23
N VAL A 81 3.29 -12.37 -7.63
CA VAL A 81 1.89 -12.12 -7.27
C VAL A 81 1.02 -12.53 -8.47
N PRO A 82 0.12 -13.52 -8.32
CA PRO A 82 -0.78 -13.94 -9.39
C PRO A 82 -1.69 -12.80 -9.86
N SER A 83 -2.05 -12.80 -11.14
CA SER A 83 -2.89 -11.74 -11.73
C SER A 83 -4.28 -11.64 -11.09
N GLU A 84 -4.81 -12.74 -10.56
CA GLU A 84 -6.08 -12.78 -9.85
C GLU A 84 -6.05 -12.00 -8.53
N ARG A 85 -4.85 -11.71 -8.02
CA ARG A 85 -4.63 -10.96 -6.78
C ARG A 85 -4.17 -9.51 -7.02
N GLU A 86 -4.17 -9.07 -8.26
CA GLU A 86 -3.87 -7.68 -8.62
C GLU A 86 -5.05 -6.74 -8.37
N ILE A 87 -6.26 -7.28 -8.25
CA ILE A 87 -7.49 -6.57 -7.92
C ILE A 87 -8.19 -7.24 -6.73
N PHE A 88 -8.93 -6.46 -5.95
CA PHE A 88 -9.76 -6.98 -4.86
C PHE A 88 -11.20 -6.48 -4.96
N SER A 89 -12.14 -7.26 -4.41
CA SER A 89 -13.57 -6.94 -4.46
C SER A 89 -13.95 -5.95 -3.36
N LEU A 90 -14.74 -4.96 -3.75
CA LEU A 90 -15.35 -3.96 -2.87
C LEU A 90 -16.82 -4.31 -2.50
N THR A 91 -17.29 -5.49 -2.92
CA THR A 91 -18.66 -5.93 -2.60
C THR A 91 -18.86 -6.17 -1.11
N GLY A 92 -20.02 -5.77 -0.59
CA GLY A 92 -20.36 -5.94 0.83
C GLY A 92 -19.70 -4.91 1.76
N LEU A 93 -19.25 -3.77 1.23
CA LEU A 93 -18.98 -2.56 2.01
C LEU A 93 -20.32 -1.86 2.28
N THR A 94 -20.45 -1.24 3.44
CA THR A 94 -21.70 -0.59 3.90
C THR A 94 -21.59 0.92 3.87
N SER A 95 -20.43 1.46 4.21
CA SER A 95 -20.16 2.90 4.27
C SER A 95 -19.43 3.43 3.02
N VAL A 96 -18.97 2.54 2.14
CA VAL A 96 -18.19 2.89 0.95
C VAL A 96 -18.91 2.42 -0.31
N SER A 97 -18.99 3.28 -1.31
CA SER A 97 -19.66 3.02 -2.59
C SER A 97 -18.88 3.62 -3.77
N GLY A 98 -19.21 3.20 -5.00
CA GLY A 98 -18.64 3.78 -6.21
C GLY A 98 -18.12 2.77 -7.22
N ALA A 99 -17.38 1.76 -6.81
CA ALA A 99 -16.86 0.70 -7.68
C ALA A 99 -17.10 -0.69 -7.08
N SER A 100 -17.05 -1.73 -7.91
CA SER A 100 -17.16 -3.13 -7.48
C SER A 100 -15.82 -3.76 -7.13
N SER A 101 -14.74 -3.20 -7.63
CA SER A 101 -13.36 -3.66 -7.39
C SER A 101 -12.37 -2.51 -7.44
N ALA A 102 -11.21 -2.70 -6.85
CA ALA A 102 -10.10 -1.76 -6.90
C ALA A 102 -8.77 -2.52 -7.06
N PRO A 103 -7.70 -1.86 -7.53
CA PRO A 103 -6.38 -2.47 -7.60
C PRO A 103 -5.84 -2.71 -6.19
N THR A 104 -5.01 -3.76 -6.05
CA THR A 104 -4.18 -3.97 -4.86
C THR A 104 -2.88 -3.21 -4.99
N LEU A 105 -2.09 -3.11 -3.92
CA LEU A 105 -0.75 -2.51 -3.98
C LEU A 105 0.15 -3.21 -5.03
N ALA A 106 -0.05 -4.50 -5.28
CA ALA A 106 0.65 -5.25 -6.32
C ALA A 106 -0.01 -5.16 -7.71
N GLY A 107 -1.12 -4.44 -7.83
CA GLY A 107 -1.90 -4.27 -9.06
C GLY A 107 -1.40 -3.16 -9.98
N GLU A 108 -2.24 -2.78 -10.94
CA GLU A 108 -1.98 -1.69 -11.88
C GLU A 108 -1.99 -0.31 -11.20
N GLY A 109 -1.27 0.64 -11.79
CA GLY A 109 -1.15 2.01 -11.29
C GLY A 109 -2.42 2.88 -11.42
N THR A 110 -3.56 2.29 -11.77
CA THR A 110 -4.83 3.02 -11.96
C THR A 110 -5.54 3.24 -10.64
N GLU A 111 -5.79 4.48 -10.28
CA GLU A 111 -6.54 4.85 -9.07
C GLU A 111 -8.02 4.51 -9.20
N THR A 112 -8.66 4.18 -8.08
CA THR A 112 -10.12 3.96 -8.01
C THR A 112 -10.77 4.98 -7.10
N ASN A 113 -11.69 5.77 -7.65
CA ASN A 113 -12.44 6.77 -6.91
C ASN A 113 -13.72 6.15 -6.32
N LEU A 114 -13.87 6.31 -5.03
CA LEU A 114 -14.98 5.85 -4.23
C LEU A 114 -15.61 7.02 -3.46
N THR A 115 -16.72 6.76 -2.82
CA THR A 115 -17.39 7.72 -1.94
C THR A 115 -17.63 7.04 -0.60
N VAL A 116 -17.15 7.66 0.47
CA VAL A 116 -17.45 7.23 1.83
C VAL A 116 -18.61 8.06 2.38
N THR A 117 -19.55 7.41 3.04
CA THR A 117 -20.73 8.04 3.66
C THR A 117 -20.83 7.58 5.10
N ARG A 118 -20.92 8.53 6.03
CA ARG A 118 -21.07 8.27 7.44
C ARG A 118 -22.20 9.09 8.05
N THR A 119 -23.08 8.46 8.78
CA THR A 119 -24.08 9.14 9.58
C THR A 119 -23.57 9.31 11.00
N VAL A 120 -23.48 10.55 11.46
CA VAL A 120 -23.04 10.92 12.80
C VAL A 120 -24.23 11.47 13.57
N THR A 121 -24.55 10.87 14.73
CA THR A 121 -25.57 11.37 15.64
C THR A 121 -24.94 12.31 16.67
N ILE A 122 -25.48 13.49 16.83
CA ILE A 122 -24.97 14.49 17.77
C ILE A 122 -25.35 14.07 19.19
N THR A 123 -24.34 13.67 19.97
CA THR A 123 -24.50 13.17 21.34
C THR A 123 -24.21 14.21 22.40
N ASP A 124 -23.81 15.43 22.06
CA ASP A 124 -23.61 16.53 22.99
C ASP A 124 -24.96 17.05 23.46
N GLN A 125 -25.29 16.81 24.74
CA GLN A 125 -26.53 17.22 25.38
C GLN A 125 -26.68 18.74 25.49
N ASN A 126 -25.60 19.50 25.39
CA ASN A 126 -25.62 20.97 25.43
C ASN A 126 -25.79 21.58 24.01
N SER A 127 -25.77 20.76 22.99
CA SER A 127 -25.98 21.19 21.61
C SER A 127 -27.48 21.37 21.34
N PRO A 128 -27.91 22.48 20.69
CA PRO A 128 -29.28 22.64 20.23
C PRO A 128 -29.70 21.56 19.19
N ALA A 129 -28.74 20.84 18.61
CA ALA A 129 -28.97 19.75 17.69
C ALA A 129 -28.84 18.36 18.34
N PHE A 130 -28.90 18.24 19.66
CA PHE A 130 -28.83 16.95 20.37
C PHE A 130 -29.84 15.94 19.81
N GLY A 131 -29.36 14.74 19.53
CA GLY A 131 -30.16 13.65 18.98
C GLY A 131 -30.42 13.74 17.47
N GLN A 132 -30.00 14.81 16.81
CA GLN A 132 -30.08 14.89 15.35
C GLN A 132 -28.91 14.06 14.70
N SER A 133 -29.19 13.50 13.53
CA SER A 133 -28.19 12.76 12.74
C SER A 133 -27.87 13.55 11.49
N GLU A 134 -26.59 13.71 11.23
CA GLU A 134 -26.06 14.34 10.02
C GLU A 134 -25.30 13.31 9.18
N THR A 135 -25.51 13.32 7.89
CA THR A 135 -24.79 12.43 6.95
C THR A 135 -23.66 13.20 6.29
N VAL A 136 -22.43 12.76 6.57
CA VAL A 136 -21.22 13.29 5.97
C VAL A 136 -20.81 12.38 4.83
N THR A 137 -20.52 12.98 3.66
CA THR A 137 -20.05 12.28 2.48
C THR A 137 -18.72 12.89 2.03
N ALA A 138 -17.72 12.04 1.78
CA ALA A 138 -16.42 12.47 1.33
C ALA A 138 -15.89 11.58 0.20
N PRO A 139 -15.09 12.11 -0.75
CA PRO A 139 -14.41 11.31 -1.76
C PRO A 139 -13.32 10.47 -1.10
N LEU A 140 -13.20 9.20 -1.49
CA LEU A 140 -12.15 8.28 -1.08
C LEU A 140 -11.45 7.77 -2.33
N THR A 141 -10.17 8.04 -2.47
CA THR A 141 -9.36 7.52 -3.56
C THR A 141 -8.51 6.35 -3.09
N VAL A 142 -8.73 5.16 -3.66
CA VAL A 142 -7.84 4.03 -3.49
C VAL A 142 -6.70 4.20 -4.48
N PRO A 143 -5.44 4.31 -4.02
CA PRO A 143 -4.31 4.49 -4.92
C PRO A 143 -4.13 3.30 -5.85
N GLY A 144 -3.57 3.54 -7.01
CA GLY A 144 -3.11 2.48 -7.90
C GLY A 144 -1.98 1.66 -7.27
N GLY A 145 -1.76 0.46 -7.81
CA GLY A 145 -0.65 -0.40 -7.42
C GLY A 145 0.68 0.05 -8.03
N ILE A 146 1.76 -0.59 -7.61
CA ILE A 146 3.13 -0.28 -8.04
C ILE A 146 3.61 -1.11 -9.25
N LYS A 147 2.73 -1.90 -9.83
CA LYS A 147 3.03 -2.83 -10.92
C LYS A 147 3.69 -2.16 -12.11
N ASP A 148 3.19 -0.99 -12.51
CA ASP A 148 3.68 -0.25 -13.67
C ASP A 148 4.98 0.51 -13.38
N ASP A 149 5.29 0.75 -12.10
CA ASP A 149 6.50 1.44 -11.65
C ASP A 149 7.71 0.50 -11.54
N LEU A 150 7.49 -0.81 -11.58
CA LEU A 150 8.57 -1.79 -11.50
C LEU A 150 9.22 -1.99 -12.89
N PRO A 151 10.57 -1.87 -13.02
CA PRO A 151 11.27 -1.94 -14.31
C PRO A 151 11.34 -3.35 -14.91
N LEU A 152 10.41 -4.23 -14.54
CA LEU A 152 10.41 -5.64 -14.93
C LEU A 152 9.23 -5.91 -15.86
N ASP A 153 9.57 -6.10 -17.13
CA ASP A 153 8.62 -6.48 -18.19
C ASP A 153 8.34 -7.98 -18.13
N LYS A 154 7.44 -8.39 -17.22
CA LYS A 154 6.95 -9.78 -17.04
C LYS A 154 8.02 -10.89 -16.91
N PRO A 155 7.91 -11.75 -15.91
CA PRO A 155 6.97 -11.81 -14.81
C PRO A 155 7.26 -10.80 -13.71
N ARG A 156 6.23 -10.38 -12.97
CA ARG A 156 6.31 -9.33 -11.95
C ARG A 156 6.76 -9.92 -10.62
N TYR A 157 7.92 -9.49 -10.19
CA TYR A 157 8.53 -9.94 -8.94
C TYR A 157 8.51 -8.79 -7.93
N LEU A 158 8.01 -9.04 -6.73
CA LEU A 158 8.33 -8.21 -5.58
C LEU A 158 9.68 -8.71 -5.04
N MET A 159 10.71 -7.87 -5.15
CA MET A 159 12.04 -8.22 -4.67
C MET A 159 12.16 -7.94 -3.19
N GLY A 160 12.48 -8.96 -2.41
CA GLY A 160 13.00 -8.82 -1.06
C GLY A 160 14.54 -8.83 -1.11
N VAL A 161 15.18 -7.94 -0.37
CA VAL A 161 16.64 -7.95 -0.15
C VAL A 161 16.87 -8.67 1.18
N GLY A 162 17.52 -9.81 1.12
CA GLY A 162 17.89 -10.60 2.28
C GLY A 162 19.33 -10.33 2.72
#